data_e670c7be57f8403d3078ccaf284717dc
#
_entry.id   e670c7be57f8403d3078ccaf284717dc
#
_cell.length_a   1.000
_cell.length_b   1.000
_cell.length_c   1.000
_cell.angle_alpha   90.00
_cell.angle_beta   90.00
_cell.angle_gamma   90.00
#
_symmetry.space_group_name_H-M   'P 1'
#
loop_
_entity.id
_entity.type
_entity.pdbx_description
1 polymer ?
#
loop_
_entity_poly.entity_id
_entity_poly.type
_entity_poly.pdbx_seq_one_letter_code
_entity_poly.pdbx_strand_id
1 'polypeptide(L)'
;PKMWTVLSCPVKGLEIDDKSLAYIDNDADGKIRVNDIIATAEWMTGALKNADLLLEGKDNIDIEQFADTEAGRKLHDSAKQILGNLSKEGSVISLADTSDSAAIFAQTRFNGDGVITEATAEDADDKAAIAAAVASFGGVADRSGVQGVNAEMIENFYKALADYVAWQESAVEAPFGDGTDAAIEAYNALDAKMKDFFMRSRLAAFSPDSTAALDVQTSRIEAISSENLTGKTDDIAAYPIARVTGKAEIDLSEPVNPAWAAQFETVKALIKDKKTLTEADWAEIGARFAAYTAWKGAKAGAEVEALGLDAVKDFIARNRKEALLSLVAQDSALAEEAANIDMVDKFLHIYRDFARLLRNFVTLNDFYAKDKVVPAIFQSGRLIIDQRECRFCMKVTDMAKHNASAATSGMFLIYCDCTTKTSAEKLNIVAAVTVGDIGNLIVGKNAVYYDNAGTEWDAVITKVVDNPISVAQAFWSPYRRMAKAIENLISKNAADKDAKMMADANTKINAAPAALPAAAPDGKPAAAPPFDIAKVAGIFAAVGVAVGMIGTALSGLLKGLFALKWWQLLIVFAGIMLLISGPAMVMAWLKLRRRNIAPILNANGWAVNAASKISIPFGETL
;
A
#
# COMPACT_ATOMS: atom_id res chain seq x y z
N PRO A 1 -9.34 0.92 -37.55
CA PRO A 1 -8.24 0.43 -36.72
C PRO A 1 -6.94 1.21 -36.92
N LYS A 2 -6.57 1.55 -38.17
CA LYS A 2 -5.30 2.29 -38.44
C LYS A 2 -5.28 3.72 -37.90
N MET A 3 -6.40 4.27 -37.53
CA MET A 3 -6.58 5.66 -37.08
C MET A 3 -6.57 5.81 -35.57
N TRP A 4 -6.61 4.72 -34.81
CA TRP A 4 -6.62 4.79 -33.36
C TRP A 4 -5.24 5.22 -32.82
N THR A 5 -5.22 6.33 -32.07
CA THR A 5 -4.00 6.85 -31.45
C THR A 5 -3.58 5.98 -30.27
N VAL A 6 -4.56 5.51 -29.51
CA VAL A 6 -4.38 4.62 -28.37
C VAL A 6 -4.92 3.24 -28.70
N LEU A 7 -4.19 2.19 -28.43
CA LEU A 7 -4.64 0.80 -28.55
C LEU A 7 -5.15 0.23 -27.24
N SER A 8 -4.63 0.72 -26.14
CA SER A 8 -5.17 0.45 -24.81
C SER A 8 -4.82 1.57 -23.84
N CYS A 9 -5.68 1.80 -22.86
CA CYS A 9 -5.40 2.65 -21.70
C CYS A 9 -5.72 1.91 -20.41
N PRO A 10 -5.07 2.26 -19.28
CA PRO A 10 -5.37 1.68 -17.97
C PRO A 10 -6.74 2.18 -17.47
N VAL A 11 -7.38 1.42 -16.59
CA VAL A 11 -8.64 1.81 -15.89
C VAL A 11 -8.38 2.66 -14.65
N LYS A 12 -7.13 2.88 -14.24
CA LYS A 12 -6.75 3.65 -13.04
C LYS A 12 -5.80 4.79 -13.38
N GLY A 13 -5.87 5.84 -12.58
CA GLY A 13 -4.97 7.00 -12.72
C GLY A 13 -5.38 7.97 -13.82
N LEU A 14 -6.59 7.86 -14.33
CA LEU A 14 -7.20 8.77 -15.29
C LEU A 14 -8.14 9.75 -14.59
N GLU A 15 -8.38 10.89 -15.20
CA GLU A 15 -9.33 11.91 -14.71
C GLU A 15 -10.74 11.66 -15.28
N ILE A 16 -11.18 10.44 -15.16
CA ILE A 16 -12.52 9.91 -15.42
C ILE A 16 -12.90 9.05 -14.22
N ASP A 17 -14.16 8.94 -13.92
CA ASP A 17 -14.67 8.10 -12.84
C ASP A 17 -14.21 6.64 -13.02
N ASP A 18 -13.57 6.10 -11.98
CA ASP A 18 -13.04 4.73 -11.97
C ASP A 18 -14.15 3.68 -12.20
N LYS A 19 -15.39 3.94 -11.72
CA LYS A 19 -16.53 3.06 -11.91
C LYS A 19 -16.97 3.04 -13.39
N SER A 20 -16.96 4.21 -14.05
CA SER A 20 -17.21 4.30 -15.50
C SER A 20 -16.19 3.51 -16.29
N LEU A 21 -14.91 3.61 -15.94
CA LEU A 21 -13.83 2.87 -16.60
C LEU A 21 -13.94 1.35 -16.36
N ALA A 22 -14.28 0.93 -15.12
CA ALA A 22 -14.51 -0.48 -14.79
C ALA A 22 -15.70 -1.07 -15.55
N TYR A 23 -16.73 -0.28 -15.82
CA TYR A 23 -17.87 -0.72 -16.62
C TYR A 23 -17.57 -0.85 -18.11
N ILE A 24 -16.59 -0.11 -18.63
CA ILE A 24 -16.15 -0.19 -20.04
C ILE A 24 -15.15 -1.34 -20.24
N ASP A 25 -14.37 -1.69 -19.22
CA ASP A 25 -13.46 -2.85 -19.21
C ASP A 25 -14.28 -4.14 -19.10
N ASN A 26 -14.74 -4.65 -20.25
CA ASN A 26 -15.69 -5.75 -20.30
C ASN A 26 -15.10 -7.11 -19.88
N ASP A 27 -13.78 -7.30 -20.00
CA ASP A 27 -13.09 -8.54 -19.61
C ASP A 27 -12.40 -8.43 -18.24
N ALA A 28 -12.52 -7.28 -17.57
CA ALA A 28 -11.98 -6.96 -16.24
C ALA A 28 -10.47 -7.22 -16.11
N ASP A 29 -9.71 -7.01 -17.19
CA ASP A 29 -8.25 -7.20 -17.20
C ASP A 29 -7.46 -5.96 -16.72
N GLY A 30 -8.15 -4.89 -16.37
CA GLY A 30 -7.57 -3.63 -15.91
C GLY A 30 -7.12 -2.70 -17.04
N LYS A 31 -7.56 -2.95 -18.28
CA LYS A 31 -7.22 -2.14 -19.44
C LYS A 31 -8.42 -2.03 -20.38
N ILE A 32 -8.68 -0.85 -20.86
CA ILE A 32 -9.64 -0.61 -21.92
C ILE A 32 -8.92 -0.72 -23.27
N ARG A 33 -9.40 -1.62 -24.12
CA ARG A 33 -8.90 -1.84 -25.49
C ARG A 33 -9.93 -1.44 -26.54
N VAL A 34 -9.53 -1.52 -27.78
CA VAL A 34 -10.39 -1.20 -28.94
C VAL A 34 -11.67 -2.05 -28.95
N ASN A 35 -11.58 -3.33 -28.56
CA ASN A 35 -12.75 -4.21 -28.52
C ASN A 35 -13.77 -3.78 -27.46
N ASP A 36 -13.29 -3.35 -26.27
CA ASP A 36 -14.14 -2.83 -25.19
C ASP A 36 -14.87 -1.56 -25.63
N ILE A 37 -14.15 -0.67 -26.30
CA ILE A 37 -14.73 0.56 -26.86
C ILE A 37 -15.80 0.24 -27.92
N ILE A 38 -15.54 -0.72 -28.83
CA ILE A 38 -16.50 -1.11 -29.86
C ILE A 38 -17.74 -1.73 -29.23
N ALA A 39 -17.57 -2.72 -28.34
CA ALA A 39 -18.69 -3.38 -27.67
C ALA A 39 -19.54 -2.39 -26.85
N THR A 40 -18.90 -1.49 -26.14
CA THR A 40 -19.58 -0.42 -25.39
C THR A 40 -20.32 0.54 -26.33
N ALA A 41 -19.71 0.96 -27.45
CA ALA A 41 -20.34 1.84 -28.39
C ALA A 41 -21.58 1.19 -29.06
N GLU A 42 -21.47 -0.08 -29.44
CA GLU A 42 -22.58 -0.85 -30.02
C GLU A 42 -23.75 -0.98 -29.06
N TRP A 43 -23.44 -1.32 -27.77
CA TRP A 43 -24.46 -1.40 -26.74
C TRP A 43 -25.15 -0.06 -26.49
N MET A 44 -24.36 1.03 -26.27
CA MET A 44 -24.90 2.35 -25.99
C MET A 44 -25.74 2.92 -27.12
N THR A 45 -25.25 2.81 -28.40
CA THR A 45 -25.99 3.30 -29.56
C THR A 45 -27.22 2.44 -29.84
N GLY A 46 -27.18 1.14 -29.54
CA GLY A 46 -28.34 0.26 -29.66
C GLY A 46 -29.41 0.52 -28.59
N ALA A 47 -29.04 1.08 -27.46
CA ALA A 47 -29.96 1.40 -26.36
C ALA A 47 -30.68 2.75 -26.51
N LEU A 48 -30.19 3.66 -27.37
CA LEU A 48 -30.71 5.02 -27.55
C LEU A 48 -31.46 5.22 -28.89
N LYS A 49 -32.52 6.02 -28.87
CA LYS A 49 -33.22 6.49 -30.09
C LYS A 49 -32.33 7.41 -30.94
N ASN A 50 -31.49 8.21 -30.27
CA ASN A 50 -30.53 9.10 -30.90
C ASN A 50 -29.15 8.94 -30.27
N ALA A 51 -28.21 8.40 -31.06
CA ALA A 51 -26.82 8.19 -30.61
C ALA A 51 -26.06 9.50 -30.32
N ASP A 52 -26.47 10.64 -30.90
CA ASP A 52 -25.81 11.93 -30.66
C ASP A 52 -25.92 12.40 -29.20
N LEU A 53 -26.90 11.88 -28.44
CA LEU A 53 -27.02 12.14 -27.01
C LEU A 53 -25.78 11.73 -26.21
N LEU A 54 -25.04 10.71 -26.66
CA LEU A 54 -23.77 10.29 -26.04
C LEU A 54 -22.71 11.39 -26.08
N LEU A 55 -22.80 12.35 -27.00
CA LEU A 55 -21.84 13.45 -27.12
C LEU A 55 -22.08 14.55 -26.08
N GLU A 56 -23.25 14.57 -25.45
CA GLU A 56 -23.60 15.58 -24.45
C GLU A 56 -22.87 15.42 -23.13
N GLY A 57 -22.49 14.18 -22.76
CA GLY A 57 -21.75 13.89 -21.53
C GLY A 57 -22.49 14.28 -20.26
N LYS A 58 -23.83 14.15 -20.25
CA LYS A 58 -24.69 14.45 -19.11
C LYS A 58 -24.74 13.28 -18.12
N ASP A 59 -25.06 13.58 -16.88
CA ASP A 59 -25.25 12.62 -15.79
C ASP A 59 -26.72 12.17 -15.61
N ASN A 60 -27.60 12.60 -16.52
CA ASN A 60 -29.03 12.31 -16.49
C ASN A 60 -29.57 12.13 -17.91
N ILE A 61 -30.67 11.38 -18.03
CA ILE A 61 -31.37 11.14 -19.30
C ILE A 61 -32.88 11.04 -19.05
N ASP A 62 -33.67 11.51 -20.03
CA ASP A 62 -35.09 11.23 -20.06
C ASP A 62 -35.29 9.77 -20.55
N ILE A 63 -36.00 8.95 -19.77
CA ILE A 63 -36.22 7.53 -20.07
C ILE A 63 -36.89 7.29 -21.41
N GLU A 64 -37.65 8.28 -21.91
CA GLU A 64 -38.28 8.24 -23.24
C GLU A 64 -37.25 8.27 -24.39
N GLN A 65 -35.98 8.55 -24.13
CA GLN A 65 -34.89 8.50 -25.12
C GLN A 65 -34.34 7.08 -25.35
N PHE A 66 -34.72 6.11 -24.54
CA PHE A 66 -34.35 4.72 -24.78
C PHE A 66 -35.05 4.17 -26.04
N ALA A 67 -34.31 3.41 -26.84
CA ALA A 67 -34.78 2.83 -28.09
C ALA A 67 -35.73 1.64 -27.85
N ASP A 68 -36.57 1.34 -28.87
CA ASP A 68 -37.43 0.17 -28.87
C ASP A 68 -36.66 -1.11 -29.29
N THR A 69 -35.50 -1.32 -28.70
CA THR A 69 -34.66 -2.52 -28.78
C THR A 69 -34.79 -3.32 -27.51
N GLU A 70 -34.29 -4.54 -27.46
CA GLU A 70 -34.28 -5.33 -26.22
C GLU A 70 -33.50 -4.60 -25.11
N ALA A 71 -32.30 -4.09 -25.40
CA ALA A 71 -31.49 -3.36 -24.43
C ALA A 71 -32.17 -2.05 -23.99
N GLY A 72 -32.73 -1.28 -24.93
CA GLY A 72 -33.38 -0.02 -24.60
C GLY A 72 -34.66 -0.21 -23.78
N ARG A 73 -35.49 -1.23 -24.08
CA ARG A 73 -36.67 -1.55 -23.27
C ARG A 73 -36.31 -1.97 -21.85
N LYS A 74 -35.30 -2.86 -21.67
CA LYS A 74 -34.82 -3.26 -20.34
C LYS A 74 -34.37 -2.05 -19.50
N LEU A 75 -33.59 -1.13 -20.10
CA LEU A 75 -33.15 0.09 -19.43
C LEU A 75 -34.33 1.04 -19.11
N HIS A 76 -35.28 1.21 -20.04
CA HIS A 76 -36.47 2.02 -19.82
C HIS A 76 -37.29 1.51 -18.64
N ASP A 77 -37.63 0.21 -18.65
CA ASP A 77 -38.49 -0.38 -17.60
C ASP A 77 -37.79 -0.39 -16.24
N SER A 78 -36.51 -0.70 -16.20
CA SER A 78 -35.73 -0.64 -14.96
C SER A 78 -35.56 0.78 -14.42
N ALA A 79 -35.31 1.76 -15.29
CA ALA A 79 -35.23 3.17 -14.89
C ALA A 79 -36.56 3.68 -14.34
N LYS A 80 -37.68 3.28 -14.96
CA LYS A 80 -39.02 3.57 -14.47
C LYS A 80 -39.29 2.94 -13.11
N GLN A 81 -38.83 1.71 -12.89
CA GLN A 81 -38.92 1.02 -11.60
C GLN A 81 -38.11 1.74 -10.52
N ILE A 82 -36.87 2.17 -10.83
CA ILE A 82 -36.02 2.96 -9.90
C ILE A 82 -36.75 4.24 -9.50
N LEU A 83 -37.26 5.01 -10.47
CA LEU A 83 -38.01 6.24 -10.19
C LEU A 83 -39.23 5.97 -9.29
N GLY A 84 -39.95 4.87 -9.55
CA GLY A 84 -41.07 4.41 -8.73
C GLY A 84 -40.65 4.07 -7.30
N ASN A 85 -39.60 3.30 -7.13
CA ASN A 85 -39.07 2.91 -5.81
C ASN A 85 -38.60 4.13 -5.00
N LEU A 86 -38.01 5.12 -5.67
CA LEU A 86 -37.61 6.39 -5.05
C LEU A 86 -38.77 7.39 -4.87
N SER A 87 -39.98 7.03 -5.30
CA SER A 87 -41.15 7.93 -5.28
C SER A 87 -40.90 9.26 -5.99
N LYS A 88 -40.08 9.23 -7.08
CA LYS A 88 -39.69 10.41 -7.85
C LYS A 88 -40.65 10.60 -9.04
N GLU A 89 -41.27 11.77 -9.12
CA GLU A 89 -42.13 12.13 -10.23
C GLU A 89 -41.32 12.57 -11.46
N GLY A 90 -41.82 12.23 -12.66
CA GLY A 90 -41.21 12.59 -13.94
C GLY A 90 -40.54 11.45 -14.67
N SER A 91 -39.89 11.77 -15.81
CA SER A 91 -39.26 10.80 -16.70
C SER A 91 -37.72 10.90 -16.76
N VAL A 92 -37.12 11.76 -15.93
CA VAL A 92 -35.67 11.98 -15.94
C VAL A 92 -35.00 11.19 -14.82
N ILE A 93 -34.14 10.27 -15.21
CA ILE A 93 -33.27 9.51 -14.28
C ILE A 93 -31.85 10.08 -14.31
N SER A 94 -31.22 10.16 -13.16
CA SER A 94 -29.86 10.70 -13.00
C SER A 94 -28.94 9.71 -12.30
N LEU A 95 -27.63 9.93 -12.44
CA LEU A 95 -26.62 9.15 -11.76
C LEU A 95 -26.75 9.22 -10.23
N ALA A 96 -27.22 10.34 -9.70
CA ALA A 96 -27.52 10.49 -8.28
C ALA A 96 -28.63 9.54 -7.81
N ASP A 97 -29.61 9.25 -8.69
CA ASP A 97 -30.71 8.33 -8.38
C ASP A 97 -30.27 6.86 -8.34
N THR A 98 -29.20 6.50 -9.06
CA THR A 98 -28.68 5.13 -9.12
C THR A 98 -27.51 4.88 -8.17
N SER A 99 -26.89 5.93 -7.64
CA SER A 99 -25.69 5.81 -6.79
C SER A 99 -25.96 5.25 -5.40
N ASP A 100 -27.19 5.37 -4.89
CA ASP A 100 -27.61 4.85 -3.59
C ASP A 100 -28.51 3.62 -3.76
N SER A 101 -27.88 2.45 -3.90
CA SER A 101 -28.58 1.16 -4.00
C SER A 101 -29.47 0.91 -2.76
N ALA A 102 -29.02 1.32 -1.58
CA ALA A 102 -29.80 1.14 -0.35
C ALA A 102 -31.12 1.93 -0.40
N ALA A 103 -31.11 3.15 -0.91
CA ALA A 103 -32.32 3.94 -1.07
C ALA A 103 -33.29 3.33 -2.10
N ILE A 104 -32.77 2.78 -3.22
CA ILE A 104 -33.59 2.14 -4.24
C ILE A 104 -34.36 0.94 -3.68
N PHE A 105 -33.71 0.12 -2.84
CA PHE A 105 -34.28 -1.11 -2.31
C PHE A 105 -34.87 -1.00 -0.90
N ALA A 106 -34.76 0.17 -0.24
CA ALA A 106 -35.20 0.38 1.14
C ALA A 106 -36.70 0.06 1.40
N GLN A 107 -37.55 0.17 0.38
CA GLN A 107 -39.00 -0.05 0.50
C GLN A 107 -39.44 -1.36 -0.20
N THR A 108 -38.52 -2.13 -0.76
CA THR A 108 -38.84 -3.41 -1.40
C THR A 108 -38.69 -4.55 -0.41
N ARG A 109 -39.61 -5.52 -0.45
CA ARG A 109 -39.52 -6.71 0.41
C ARG A 109 -38.39 -7.66 -0.03
N PHE A 110 -38.22 -7.80 -1.33
CA PHE A 110 -37.21 -8.62 -2.00
C PHE A 110 -36.42 -7.73 -2.96
N ASN A 111 -35.14 -8.01 -3.15
CA ASN A 111 -34.24 -7.20 -3.96
C ASN A 111 -33.26 -7.99 -4.83
N GLY A 112 -33.36 -9.31 -4.83
CA GLY A 112 -32.70 -10.21 -5.76
C GLY A 112 -31.22 -10.49 -5.47
N ASP A 113 -30.74 -10.25 -4.26
CA ASP A 113 -29.34 -10.51 -3.87
C ASP A 113 -29.15 -11.84 -3.11
N GLY A 114 -30.23 -12.56 -2.81
CA GLY A 114 -30.21 -13.81 -2.08
C GLY A 114 -30.02 -13.65 -0.58
N VAL A 115 -30.20 -12.43 -0.05
CA VAL A 115 -30.12 -12.11 1.37
C VAL A 115 -31.52 -11.70 1.87
N ILE A 116 -31.93 -12.24 3.01
CA ILE A 116 -33.18 -11.86 3.67
C ILE A 116 -32.90 -11.23 5.02
N THR A 117 -33.65 -10.18 5.33
CA THR A 117 -33.57 -9.43 6.59
C THR A 117 -34.79 -9.69 7.46
N GLU A 118 -34.82 -9.18 8.68
CA GLU A 118 -36.02 -9.23 9.52
C GLU A 118 -37.24 -8.54 8.86
N ALA A 119 -37.01 -7.51 8.03
CA ALA A 119 -38.05 -6.82 7.28
C ALA A 119 -38.63 -7.68 6.16
N THR A 120 -37.87 -8.61 5.61
CA THR A 120 -38.29 -9.54 4.56
C THR A 120 -39.28 -10.57 5.11
N ALA A 121 -39.15 -10.99 6.39
CA ALA A 121 -40.01 -11.95 7.04
C ALA A 121 -41.32 -11.31 7.55
N GLU A 122 -42.44 -12.01 7.45
CA GLU A 122 -43.72 -11.60 8.04
C GLU A 122 -43.94 -12.28 9.40
N ASP A 123 -43.56 -13.55 9.48
CA ASP A 123 -43.70 -14.38 10.67
C ASP A 123 -42.71 -13.96 11.77
N ALA A 124 -43.19 -13.90 13.01
CA ALA A 124 -42.36 -13.49 14.15
C ALA A 124 -41.23 -14.51 14.45
N ASP A 125 -41.48 -15.80 14.20
CA ASP A 125 -40.49 -16.86 14.42
C ASP A 125 -39.39 -16.81 13.35
N ASP A 126 -39.73 -16.42 12.10
CA ASP A 126 -38.76 -16.19 11.05
C ASP A 126 -37.86 -15.00 11.37
N LYS A 127 -38.46 -13.89 11.85
CA LYS A 127 -37.70 -12.68 12.29
C LYS A 127 -36.73 -13.04 13.42
N ALA A 128 -37.22 -13.75 14.42
CA ALA A 128 -36.39 -14.17 15.55
C ALA A 128 -35.25 -15.09 15.11
N ALA A 129 -35.48 -15.99 14.15
CA ALA A 129 -34.44 -16.86 13.62
C ALA A 129 -33.39 -16.10 12.79
N ILE A 130 -33.81 -15.11 11.96
CA ILE A 130 -32.90 -14.22 11.23
C ILE A 130 -32.03 -13.42 12.21
N ALA A 131 -32.66 -12.78 13.20
CA ALA A 131 -31.93 -11.97 14.20
C ALA A 131 -30.93 -12.85 14.99
N ALA A 132 -31.32 -14.06 15.40
CA ALA A 132 -30.43 -14.99 16.10
C ALA A 132 -29.26 -15.46 15.22
N ALA A 133 -29.51 -15.76 13.94
CA ALA A 133 -28.47 -16.14 12.99
C ALA A 133 -27.47 -14.99 12.72
N VAL A 134 -27.96 -13.76 12.53
CA VAL A 134 -27.13 -12.56 12.38
C VAL A 134 -26.30 -12.33 13.64
N ALA A 135 -26.87 -12.44 14.83
CA ALA A 135 -26.14 -12.29 16.10
C ALA A 135 -25.05 -13.35 16.28
N SER A 136 -25.28 -14.58 15.81
CA SER A 136 -24.34 -15.70 15.94
C SER A 136 -23.21 -15.70 14.91
N PHE A 137 -23.47 -15.25 13.67
CA PHE A 137 -22.54 -15.36 12.54
C PHE A 137 -22.11 -14.02 11.93
N GLY A 138 -22.65 -12.89 12.40
CA GLY A 138 -22.27 -11.54 11.97
C GLY A 138 -23.05 -10.96 10.81
N GLY A 139 -23.92 -11.72 10.17
CA GLY A 139 -24.76 -11.23 9.06
C GLY A 139 -24.04 -11.00 7.72
N VAL A 140 -24.84 -10.89 6.66
CA VAL A 140 -24.44 -10.48 5.31
C VAL A 140 -25.20 -9.21 4.99
N ALA A 141 -24.51 -8.23 4.37
CA ALA A 141 -25.16 -6.98 3.98
C ALA A 141 -26.12 -7.21 2.81
N ASP A 142 -27.39 -6.88 3.03
CA ASP A 142 -28.42 -6.81 2.01
C ASP A 142 -28.29 -5.52 1.19
N ARG A 143 -28.80 -5.47 -0.04
CA ARG A 143 -28.80 -4.28 -0.88
C ARG A 143 -29.45 -3.05 -0.24
N SER A 144 -30.38 -3.24 0.70
CA SER A 144 -30.96 -2.15 1.51
C SER A 144 -30.00 -1.58 2.56
N GLY A 145 -28.80 -2.14 2.71
CA GLY A 145 -27.80 -1.75 3.70
C GLY A 145 -28.00 -2.38 5.08
N VAL A 146 -29.04 -3.19 5.28
CA VAL A 146 -29.32 -3.89 6.53
C VAL A 146 -28.60 -5.24 6.55
N GLN A 147 -28.18 -5.71 7.74
CA GLN A 147 -27.61 -7.05 7.88
C GLN A 147 -28.71 -8.12 7.82
N GLY A 148 -28.48 -9.15 7.04
CA GLY A 148 -29.40 -10.26 6.84
C GLY A 148 -28.70 -11.61 6.82
N VAL A 149 -29.39 -12.63 6.33
CA VAL A 149 -28.89 -13.99 6.19
C VAL A 149 -29.11 -14.51 4.76
N ASN A 150 -28.14 -15.24 4.24
CA ASN A 150 -28.27 -15.98 2.99
C ASN A 150 -28.51 -17.48 3.24
N ALA A 151 -28.68 -18.28 2.18
CA ALA A 151 -28.91 -19.69 2.29
C ALA A 151 -27.81 -20.43 3.06
N GLU A 152 -26.56 -20.15 2.79
CA GLU A 152 -25.41 -20.76 3.46
C GLU A 152 -25.41 -20.48 4.96
N MET A 153 -25.69 -19.24 5.35
CA MET A 153 -25.75 -18.86 6.76
C MET A 153 -26.91 -19.55 7.48
N ILE A 154 -28.07 -19.68 6.85
CA ILE A 154 -29.22 -20.43 7.40
C ILE A 154 -28.83 -21.88 7.63
N GLU A 155 -28.19 -22.52 6.65
CA GLU A 155 -27.69 -23.89 6.78
C GLU A 155 -26.73 -24.05 7.95
N ASN A 156 -25.73 -23.13 8.04
CA ASN A 156 -24.74 -23.15 9.09
C ASN A 156 -25.35 -22.89 10.48
N PHE A 157 -26.32 -21.97 10.57
CA PHE A 157 -27.03 -21.67 11.81
C PHE A 157 -27.75 -22.92 12.35
N TYR A 158 -28.59 -23.55 11.54
CA TYR A 158 -29.31 -24.75 11.98
C TYR A 158 -28.40 -25.95 12.24
N LYS A 159 -27.31 -26.06 11.51
CA LYS A 159 -26.27 -27.05 11.80
C LYS A 159 -25.61 -26.78 13.15
N ALA A 160 -25.21 -25.53 13.43
CA ALA A 160 -24.61 -25.16 14.71
C ALA A 160 -25.55 -25.37 15.90
N LEU A 161 -26.87 -25.09 15.74
CA LEU A 161 -27.88 -25.39 16.75
C LEU A 161 -27.88 -26.87 17.06
N ALA A 162 -27.94 -27.75 16.04
CA ALA A 162 -27.96 -29.20 16.21
C ALA A 162 -26.66 -29.73 16.84
N ASP A 163 -25.51 -29.24 16.36
CA ASP A 163 -24.19 -29.63 16.85
C ASP A 163 -24.01 -29.22 18.32
N TYR A 164 -24.49 -28.04 18.71
CA TYR A 164 -24.41 -27.54 20.09
C TYR A 164 -25.26 -28.39 21.04
N VAL A 165 -26.50 -28.73 20.66
CA VAL A 165 -27.36 -29.60 21.46
C VAL A 165 -26.75 -30.98 21.58
N ALA A 166 -26.27 -31.58 20.48
CA ALA A 166 -25.64 -32.89 20.50
C ALA A 166 -24.39 -32.91 21.40
N TRP A 167 -23.60 -31.86 21.36
CA TRP A 167 -22.45 -31.68 22.27
C TRP A 167 -22.90 -31.58 23.73
N GLN A 168 -23.92 -30.80 24.04
CA GLN A 168 -24.46 -30.65 25.40
C GLN A 168 -25.08 -31.97 25.92
N GLU A 169 -25.79 -32.72 25.06
CA GLU A 169 -26.36 -34.00 25.43
C GLU A 169 -25.30 -35.09 25.66
N SER A 170 -24.15 -34.97 25.05
CA SER A 170 -22.99 -35.82 25.29
C SER A 170 -22.17 -35.41 26.53
N ALA A 171 -22.66 -34.48 27.33
CA ALA A 171 -21.93 -33.94 28.45
C ALA A 171 -21.43 -35.02 29.41
N VAL A 172 -20.16 -34.94 29.75
CA VAL A 172 -19.50 -35.81 30.72
C VAL A 172 -19.49 -35.11 32.08
N GLU A 173 -19.89 -35.81 33.11
CA GLU A 173 -19.86 -35.29 34.48
C GLU A 173 -18.44 -34.85 34.85
N ALA A 174 -18.32 -33.66 35.43
CA ALA A 174 -17.06 -33.11 35.88
C ALA A 174 -16.51 -33.96 37.06
N PRO A 175 -15.35 -34.63 36.89
CA PRO A 175 -14.88 -35.64 37.85
C PRO A 175 -14.54 -35.06 39.24
N PHE A 176 -14.44 -33.74 39.36
CA PHE A 176 -14.15 -33.03 40.62
C PHE A 176 -15.10 -31.84 40.84
N GLY A 177 -16.29 -31.85 40.24
CA GLY A 177 -17.26 -30.78 40.36
C GLY A 177 -16.75 -29.47 39.73
N ASP A 178 -17.16 -28.32 40.29
CA ASP A 178 -16.84 -26.99 39.78
C ASP A 178 -15.33 -26.68 39.72
N GLY A 179 -14.51 -27.45 40.45
CA GLY A 179 -13.04 -27.30 40.45
C GLY A 179 -12.32 -28.05 39.33
N THR A 180 -13.04 -28.81 38.48
CA THR A 180 -12.41 -29.68 37.46
C THR A 180 -11.54 -28.92 36.47
N ASP A 181 -11.97 -27.77 36.00
CA ASP A 181 -11.18 -26.97 35.00
C ASP A 181 -9.86 -26.46 35.59
N ALA A 182 -9.90 -25.87 36.78
CA ALA A 182 -8.70 -25.43 37.48
C ALA A 182 -7.77 -26.62 37.81
N ALA A 183 -8.33 -27.77 38.11
CA ALA A 183 -7.56 -28.99 38.36
C ALA A 183 -6.88 -29.52 37.09
N ILE A 184 -7.54 -29.47 35.93
CA ILE A 184 -6.95 -29.82 34.61
C ILE A 184 -5.82 -28.87 34.25
N GLU A 185 -6.01 -27.57 34.43
CA GLU A 185 -4.95 -26.56 34.17
C GLU A 185 -3.72 -26.80 35.06
N ALA A 186 -3.94 -27.02 36.36
CA ALA A 186 -2.86 -27.30 37.29
C ALA A 186 -2.15 -28.63 36.96
N TYR A 187 -2.90 -29.70 36.62
CA TYR A 187 -2.38 -30.99 36.20
C TYR A 187 -1.49 -30.85 34.96
N ASN A 188 -1.98 -30.17 33.92
CA ASN A 188 -1.26 -29.99 32.68
C ASN A 188 0.02 -29.15 32.87
N ALA A 189 -0.03 -28.13 33.72
CA ALA A 189 1.13 -27.31 34.05
C ALA A 189 2.21 -28.12 34.78
N LEU A 190 1.82 -29.07 35.63
CA LEU A 190 2.72 -29.89 36.42
C LEU A 190 3.19 -31.16 35.68
N ASP A 191 2.51 -31.64 34.65
CA ASP A 191 2.73 -32.99 34.08
C ASP A 191 4.19 -33.23 33.65
N ALA A 192 4.81 -32.27 32.98
CA ALA A 192 6.20 -32.36 32.60
C ALA A 192 7.15 -32.43 33.81
N LYS A 193 6.85 -31.69 34.89
CA LYS A 193 7.64 -31.66 36.13
C LYS A 193 7.48 -32.93 36.94
N MET A 194 6.28 -33.50 36.96
CA MET A 194 6.00 -34.76 37.62
C MET A 194 6.68 -35.92 36.91
N LYS A 195 6.64 -35.97 35.59
CA LYS A 195 7.37 -36.97 34.80
C LYS A 195 8.87 -36.88 34.98
N ASP A 196 9.44 -35.67 35.02
CA ASP A 196 10.86 -35.44 35.31
C ASP A 196 11.23 -35.94 36.74
N PHE A 197 10.41 -35.63 37.75
CA PHE A 197 10.62 -36.10 39.10
C PHE A 197 10.63 -37.63 39.21
N PHE A 198 9.63 -38.31 38.64
CA PHE A 198 9.58 -39.77 38.68
C PHE A 198 10.77 -40.39 37.90
N MET A 199 11.19 -39.82 36.81
CA MET A 199 12.37 -40.28 36.07
C MET A 199 13.65 -40.10 36.91
N ARG A 200 13.83 -38.95 37.59
CA ARG A 200 14.96 -38.69 38.50
C ARG A 200 14.97 -39.67 39.64
N SER A 201 13.80 -39.93 40.24
CA SER A 201 13.67 -40.86 41.34
C SER A 201 14.03 -42.29 40.94
N ARG A 202 13.60 -42.76 39.75
CA ARG A 202 14.01 -44.07 39.22
C ARG A 202 15.50 -44.15 38.97
N LEU A 203 16.10 -43.04 38.43
CA LEU A 203 17.54 -43.01 38.20
C LEU A 203 18.35 -42.97 39.52
N ALA A 204 17.86 -42.26 40.54
CA ALA A 204 18.45 -42.26 41.87
C ALA A 204 18.36 -43.63 42.56
N ALA A 205 17.26 -44.36 42.35
CA ALA A 205 17.13 -45.75 42.84
C ALA A 205 18.09 -46.72 42.11
N PHE A 206 18.32 -46.52 40.82
CA PHE A 206 19.28 -47.31 40.02
C PHE A 206 20.73 -46.99 40.41
N SER A 207 21.06 -45.71 40.70
CA SER A 207 22.39 -45.24 41.06
C SER A 207 22.31 -44.39 42.31
N PRO A 208 22.30 -44.96 43.53
CA PRO A 208 22.10 -44.23 44.79
C PRO A 208 23.14 -43.13 45.03
N ASP A 209 24.36 -43.32 44.58
CA ASP A 209 25.46 -42.34 44.72
C ASP A 209 25.20 -41.07 43.90
N SER A 210 24.32 -41.16 42.86
CA SER A 210 23.93 -40.02 42.00
C SER A 210 22.78 -39.19 42.55
N THR A 211 22.17 -39.58 43.67
CA THR A 211 20.97 -38.93 44.23
C THR A 211 21.18 -37.42 44.43
N ALA A 212 22.31 -37.03 45.01
CA ALA A 212 22.65 -35.64 45.26
C ALA A 212 22.83 -34.81 43.96
N ALA A 213 23.24 -35.45 42.86
CA ALA A 213 23.37 -34.80 41.56
C ALA A 213 22.01 -34.62 40.85
N LEU A 214 21.02 -35.48 41.15
CA LEU A 214 19.68 -35.46 40.58
C LEU A 214 18.71 -34.53 41.34
N ASP A 215 19.03 -34.19 42.57
CA ASP A 215 18.29 -33.24 43.40
C ASP A 215 18.76 -31.78 43.14
N VAL A 216 18.16 -30.81 43.83
CA VAL A 216 18.59 -29.41 43.76
C VAL A 216 19.97 -29.26 44.42
N GLN A 217 20.96 -28.90 43.63
CA GLN A 217 22.31 -28.69 44.15
C GLN A 217 22.41 -27.35 44.88
N THR A 218 23.02 -27.35 46.08
CA THR A 218 23.21 -26.17 46.92
C THR A 218 23.89 -25.03 46.15
N SER A 219 24.88 -25.33 45.29
CA SER A 219 25.56 -24.35 44.45
C SER A 219 24.64 -23.57 43.49
N ARG A 220 23.56 -24.18 43.04
CA ARG A 220 22.57 -23.49 42.20
C ARG A 220 21.70 -22.53 42.98
N ILE A 221 21.39 -22.86 44.23
CA ILE A 221 20.68 -21.97 45.15
C ILE A 221 21.61 -20.83 45.58
N GLU A 222 22.87 -21.12 45.91
CA GLU A 222 23.88 -20.14 46.26
C GLU A 222 24.08 -19.10 45.15
N ALA A 223 24.08 -19.53 43.88
CA ALA A 223 24.27 -18.66 42.72
C ALA A 223 23.20 -17.55 42.60
N ILE A 224 21.97 -17.79 43.07
CA ILE A 224 20.87 -16.82 43.04
C ILE A 224 20.56 -16.19 44.40
N SER A 225 21.19 -16.65 45.48
CA SER A 225 20.83 -16.28 46.86
C SER A 225 21.02 -14.79 47.17
N SER A 226 21.91 -14.12 46.48
CA SER A 226 22.16 -12.68 46.62
C SER A 226 21.21 -11.77 45.86
N GLU A 227 20.35 -12.35 45.04
CA GLU A 227 19.42 -11.62 44.19
C GLU A 227 18.00 -11.56 44.79
N ASN A 228 17.12 -10.74 44.23
CA ASN A 228 15.71 -10.76 44.59
C ASN A 228 15.04 -12.02 43.99
N LEU A 229 14.75 -12.99 44.85
CA LEU A 229 14.21 -14.29 44.42
C LEU A 229 12.82 -14.22 43.80
N THR A 230 12.03 -13.17 44.06
CA THR A 230 10.73 -12.98 43.40
C THR A 230 10.87 -12.75 41.88
N GLY A 231 12.02 -12.21 41.43
CA GLY A 231 12.38 -12.07 40.02
C GLY A 231 13.03 -13.31 39.38
N LYS A 232 13.25 -14.39 40.18
CA LYS A 232 13.91 -15.62 39.72
C LYS A 232 12.99 -16.83 39.69
N THR A 233 11.70 -16.59 39.50
CA THR A 233 10.69 -17.65 39.47
C THR A 233 10.99 -18.69 38.40
N ASP A 234 11.47 -18.29 37.20
CA ASP A 234 11.81 -19.20 36.11
C ASP A 234 13.01 -20.09 36.44
N ASP A 235 14.03 -19.53 37.06
CA ASP A 235 15.20 -20.30 37.52
C ASP A 235 14.80 -21.33 38.58
N ILE A 236 13.93 -20.93 39.54
CA ILE A 236 13.40 -21.81 40.59
C ILE A 236 12.47 -22.86 39.96
N ALA A 237 11.64 -22.49 39.00
CA ALA A 237 10.75 -23.42 38.29
C ALA A 237 11.52 -24.51 37.51
N ALA A 238 12.76 -24.25 37.13
CA ALA A 238 13.62 -25.24 36.49
C ALA A 238 14.09 -26.38 37.44
N TYR A 239 14.06 -26.16 38.77
CA TYR A 239 14.43 -27.20 39.74
C TYR A 239 13.41 -28.35 39.77
N PRO A 240 13.77 -29.54 40.34
CA PRO A 240 12.80 -30.62 40.59
C PRO A 240 11.60 -30.14 41.37
N ILE A 241 10.45 -30.77 41.15
CA ILE A 241 9.19 -30.42 41.86
C ILE A 241 9.24 -30.74 43.36
N ALA A 242 9.91 -31.82 43.74
CA ALA A 242 10.09 -32.25 45.10
C ALA A 242 11.50 -32.86 45.27
N ARG A 243 11.88 -33.07 46.51
CA ARG A 243 13.17 -33.65 46.87
C ARG A 243 13.34 -35.07 46.31
N VAL A 244 14.44 -35.31 45.62
CA VAL A 244 14.76 -36.62 45.06
C VAL A 244 15.37 -37.53 46.13
N THR A 245 14.68 -38.62 46.49
CA THR A 245 15.10 -39.54 47.54
C THR A 245 15.36 -40.98 47.04
N GLY A 246 15.26 -41.24 45.74
CA GLY A 246 15.31 -42.59 45.17
C GLY A 246 13.99 -43.37 45.31
N LYS A 247 12.98 -42.82 46.00
CA LYS A 247 11.62 -43.33 45.99
C LYS A 247 10.80 -42.58 44.95
N ALA A 248 10.10 -43.31 44.08
CA ALA A 248 9.24 -42.72 43.07
C ALA A 248 7.88 -42.30 43.64
N GLU A 249 7.92 -41.54 44.73
CA GLU A 249 6.76 -40.98 45.41
C GLU A 249 7.08 -39.60 46.01
N ILE A 250 6.12 -38.69 46.01
CA ILE A 250 6.20 -37.41 46.70
C ILE A 250 5.46 -37.50 48.01
N ASP A 251 6.14 -37.18 49.15
CA ASP A 251 5.47 -37.06 50.43
C ASP A 251 4.68 -35.74 50.45
N LEU A 252 3.34 -35.86 50.60
CA LEU A 252 2.42 -34.72 50.59
C LEU A 252 2.48 -33.85 51.83
N SER A 253 3.25 -34.26 52.85
CA SER A 253 3.55 -33.43 54.06
C SER A 253 4.77 -32.55 53.89
N GLU A 254 5.64 -32.85 52.93
CA GLU A 254 6.87 -32.10 52.65
C GLU A 254 6.59 -30.93 51.67
N PRO A 255 7.35 -29.84 51.79
CA PRO A 255 7.21 -28.71 50.88
C PRO A 255 7.71 -29.09 49.47
N VAL A 256 7.00 -28.60 48.46
CA VAL A 256 7.39 -28.71 47.06
C VAL A 256 8.06 -27.43 46.57
N ASN A 257 8.60 -27.47 45.34
CA ASN A 257 9.21 -26.32 44.70
C ASN A 257 8.24 -25.12 44.74
N PRO A 258 8.66 -23.97 45.33
CA PRO A 258 7.78 -22.82 45.54
C PRO A 258 7.21 -22.22 44.25
N ALA A 259 7.90 -22.35 43.12
CA ALA A 259 7.38 -21.88 41.82
C ALA A 259 6.15 -22.67 41.33
N TRP A 260 5.96 -23.89 41.80
CA TRP A 260 4.87 -24.80 41.43
C TRP A 260 3.90 -25.10 42.57
N ALA A 261 4.10 -24.50 43.73
CA ALA A 261 3.35 -24.84 44.95
C ALA A 261 1.83 -24.61 44.80
N ALA A 262 1.42 -23.53 44.13
CA ALA A 262 0.01 -23.21 43.93
C ALA A 262 -0.71 -24.27 43.10
N GLN A 263 -0.11 -24.66 41.95
CA GLN A 263 -0.65 -25.70 41.07
C GLN A 263 -0.62 -27.06 41.79
N PHE A 264 0.42 -27.35 42.57
CA PHE A 264 0.52 -28.60 43.30
C PHE A 264 -0.55 -28.72 44.39
N GLU A 265 -0.81 -27.66 45.17
CA GLU A 265 -1.90 -27.67 46.16
C GLU A 265 -3.28 -27.88 45.51
N THR A 266 -3.52 -27.34 44.31
CA THR A 266 -4.77 -27.59 43.55
C THR A 266 -4.92 -29.08 43.25
N VAL A 267 -3.86 -29.76 42.79
CA VAL A 267 -3.92 -31.20 42.47
C VAL A 267 -3.92 -32.02 43.76
N LYS A 268 -3.19 -31.66 44.79
CA LYS A 268 -3.18 -32.30 46.10
C LYS A 268 -4.58 -32.36 46.74
N ALA A 269 -5.39 -31.32 46.53
CA ALA A 269 -6.78 -31.29 46.98
C ALA A 269 -7.66 -32.40 46.39
N LEU A 270 -7.26 -33.03 45.27
CA LEU A 270 -7.98 -34.13 44.62
C LEU A 270 -7.75 -35.50 45.28
N ILE A 271 -6.66 -35.61 46.11
CA ILE A 271 -6.18 -36.86 46.68
C ILE A 271 -6.07 -36.76 48.23
N LYS A 272 -7.06 -36.12 48.86
CA LYS A 272 -7.06 -35.78 50.31
C LYS A 272 -6.73 -36.93 51.26
N ASP A 273 -7.03 -38.18 50.86
CA ASP A 273 -6.86 -39.36 51.72
C ASP A 273 -5.50 -40.04 51.56
N LYS A 274 -4.63 -39.54 50.70
CA LYS A 274 -3.29 -40.10 50.47
C LYS A 274 -2.22 -39.31 51.25
N LYS A 275 -1.18 -40.01 51.69
CA LYS A 275 0.01 -39.40 52.34
C LYS A 275 1.13 -39.18 51.35
N THR A 276 1.15 -39.96 50.28
CA THR A 276 2.14 -39.90 49.22
C THR A 276 1.46 -39.87 47.85
N LEU A 277 2.14 -39.27 46.87
CA LEU A 277 1.73 -39.21 45.47
C LEU A 277 2.71 -40.03 44.63
N THR A 278 2.25 -41.16 44.09
CA THR A 278 3.02 -42.04 43.24
C THR A 278 2.81 -41.71 41.75
N GLU A 279 3.66 -42.27 40.88
CA GLU A 279 3.49 -42.15 39.39
C GLU A 279 2.15 -42.77 38.93
N ALA A 280 1.70 -43.86 39.60
CA ALA A 280 0.41 -44.49 39.30
C ALA A 280 -0.75 -43.58 39.68
N ASP A 281 -0.67 -42.90 40.85
CA ASP A 281 -1.69 -41.93 41.26
C ASP A 281 -1.76 -40.74 40.28
N TRP A 282 -0.61 -40.23 39.83
CA TRP A 282 -0.57 -39.18 38.84
C TRP A 282 -1.23 -39.59 37.53
N ALA A 283 -0.95 -40.77 37.03
CA ALA A 283 -1.57 -41.32 35.83
C ALA A 283 -3.10 -41.56 36.03
N GLU A 284 -3.54 -42.00 37.22
CA GLU A 284 -4.94 -42.15 37.55
C GLU A 284 -5.69 -40.81 37.51
N ILE A 285 -5.10 -39.75 38.09
CA ILE A 285 -5.69 -38.40 38.02
C ILE A 285 -5.85 -37.96 36.58
N GLY A 286 -4.81 -38.11 35.73
CA GLY A 286 -4.85 -37.80 34.32
C GLY A 286 -5.94 -38.60 33.58
N ALA A 287 -6.06 -39.90 33.86
CA ALA A 287 -7.08 -40.74 33.26
C ALA A 287 -8.52 -40.30 33.62
N ARG A 288 -8.75 -39.80 34.84
CA ARG A 288 -10.05 -39.23 35.25
C ARG A 288 -10.42 -37.96 34.48
N PHE A 289 -9.46 -37.16 34.08
CA PHE A 289 -9.71 -35.98 33.24
C PHE A 289 -9.98 -36.30 31.77
N ALA A 290 -9.53 -37.46 31.28
CA ALA A 290 -9.47 -37.76 29.84
C ALA A 290 -10.84 -37.63 29.15
N ALA A 291 -11.89 -38.19 29.72
CA ALA A 291 -13.25 -38.16 29.15
C ALA A 291 -13.81 -36.73 29.12
N TYR A 292 -13.67 -36.00 30.22
CA TYR A 292 -14.12 -34.61 30.33
C TYR A 292 -13.36 -33.66 29.41
N THR A 293 -12.05 -33.81 29.32
CA THR A 293 -11.21 -33.03 28.42
C THR A 293 -11.55 -33.33 26.96
N ALA A 294 -11.76 -34.59 26.60
CA ALA A 294 -12.18 -35.00 25.26
C ALA A 294 -13.55 -34.40 24.88
N TRP A 295 -14.53 -34.46 25.82
CA TRP A 295 -15.83 -33.82 25.62
C TRP A 295 -15.70 -32.30 25.42
N LYS A 296 -14.94 -31.60 26.26
CA LYS A 296 -14.69 -30.15 26.07
C LYS A 296 -13.99 -29.83 24.76
N GLY A 297 -13.00 -30.63 24.38
CA GLY A 297 -12.28 -30.48 23.12
C GLY A 297 -13.11 -30.78 21.88
N ALA A 298 -14.20 -31.55 22.04
CA ALA A 298 -15.15 -31.86 20.98
C ALA A 298 -16.31 -30.84 20.88
N LYS A 299 -16.17 -29.66 21.55
CA LYS A 299 -17.20 -28.62 21.52
C LYS A 299 -17.52 -28.23 20.10
N ALA A 300 -18.79 -28.33 19.71
CA ALA A 300 -19.30 -27.94 18.40
C ALA A 300 -20.48 -26.97 18.57
N GLY A 301 -20.76 -26.16 17.57
CA GLY A 301 -21.81 -25.14 17.61
C GLY A 301 -21.56 -24.02 18.61
N ALA A 302 -20.30 -23.66 18.84
CA ALA A 302 -19.94 -22.60 19.80
C ALA A 302 -20.51 -21.23 19.42
N GLU A 303 -20.77 -20.99 18.14
CA GLU A 303 -21.31 -19.76 17.59
C GLU A 303 -22.69 -19.42 18.18
N VAL A 304 -23.50 -20.44 18.52
CA VAL A 304 -24.86 -20.27 19.06
C VAL A 304 -24.90 -20.35 20.59
N GLU A 305 -23.79 -20.56 21.26
CA GLU A 305 -23.73 -20.72 22.72
C GLU A 305 -24.31 -19.51 23.48
N ALA A 306 -24.06 -18.30 22.95
CA ALA A 306 -24.55 -17.07 23.55
C ALA A 306 -26.06 -16.95 23.61
N LEU A 307 -26.80 -17.72 22.79
CA LEU A 307 -28.27 -17.81 22.83
C LEU A 307 -28.77 -18.53 24.06
N GLY A 308 -27.98 -19.44 24.64
CA GLY A 308 -28.37 -20.33 25.72
C GLY A 308 -29.09 -21.60 25.24
N LEU A 309 -28.92 -22.70 25.98
CA LEU A 309 -29.39 -24.02 25.58
C LEU A 309 -30.91 -24.09 25.35
N ASP A 310 -31.71 -23.40 26.17
CA ASP A 310 -33.18 -23.42 26.06
C ASP A 310 -33.63 -22.72 24.78
N ALA A 311 -33.03 -21.57 24.44
CA ALA A 311 -33.35 -20.89 23.19
C ALA A 311 -32.90 -21.69 21.97
N VAL A 312 -31.72 -22.33 22.04
CA VAL A 312 -31.22 -23.20 20.95
C VAL A 312 -32.21 -24.37 20.71
N LYS A 313 -32.70 -25.03 21.76
CA LYS A 313 -33.71 -26.10 21.66
C LYS A 313 -35.04 -25.59 21.10
N ASP A 314 -35.46 -24.38 21.48
CA ASP A 314 -36.67 -23.74 20.97
C ASP A 314 -36.58 -23.46 19.47
N PHE A 315 -35.45 -22.91 18.96
CA PHE A 315 -35.20 -22.72 17.51
C PHE A 315 -35.23 -24.04 16.73
N ILE A 316 -34.67 -25.11 17.27
CA ILE A 316 -34.74 -26.45 16.66
C ILE A 316 -36.19 -26.94 16.63
N ALA A 317 -36.94 -26.78 17.72
CA ALA A 317 -38.34 -27.26 17.83
C ALA A 317 -39.27 -26.50 16.86
N ARG A 318 -39.10 -25.19 16.70
CA ARG A 318 -39.85 -24.36 15.73
C ARG A 318 -39.53 -24.69 14.29
N ASN A 319 -38.30 -25.13 14.01
CA ASN A 319 -37.81 -25.59 12.70
C ASN A 319 -38.21 -24.71 11.51
N ARG A 320 -37.78 -23.43 11.55
CA ARG A 320 -38.12 -22.45 10.50
C ARG A 320 -37.16 -22.51 9.29
N LYS A 321 -36.23 -23.45 9.25
CA LYS A 321 -35.18 -23.56 8.22
C LYS A 321 -35.74 -23.50 6.80
N GLU A 322 -36.70 -24.36 6.48
CA GLU A 322 -37.29 -24.45 5.14
C GLU A 322 -38.05 -23.17 4.76
N ALA A 323 -38.74 -22.54 5.73
CA ALA A 323 -39.44 -21.29 5.52
C ALA A 323 -38.45 -20.18 5.14
N LEU A 324 -37.32 -20.05 5.87
CA LEU A 324 -36.26 -19.06 5.56
C LEU A 324 -35.59 -19.33 4.20
N LEU A 325 -35.27 -20.59 3.88
CA LEU A 325 -34.72 -20.94 2.56
C LEU A 325 -35.69 -20.62 1.43
N SER A 326 -37.01 -20.80 1.66
CA SER A 326 -38.05 -20.40 0.70
C SER A 326 -38.08 -18.87 0.49
N LEU A 327 -37.87 -18.05 1.53
CA LEU A 327 -37.77 -16.61 1.40
C LEU A 327 -36.52 -16.21 0.59
N VAL A 328 -35.37 -16.84 0.84
CA VAL A 328 -34.15 -16.63 0.05
C VAL A 328 -34.36 -17.01 -1.41
N ALA A 329 -35.08 -18.13 -1.68
CA ALA A 329 -35.39 -18.54 -3.05
C ALA A 329 -36.32 -17.54 -3.76
N GLN A 330 -37.29 -16.96 -3.06
CA GLN A 330 -38.17 -15.92 -3.60
C GLN A 330 -37.41 -14.64 -3.91
N ASP A 331 -36.48 -14.23 -3.04
CA ASP A 331 -35.61 -13.11 -3.29
C ASP A 331 -34.71 -13.35 -4.50
N SER A 332 -34.01 -14.49 -4.53
CA SER A 332 -33.12 -14.86 -5.65
C SER A 332 -33.85 -14.98 -7.00
N ALA A 333 -35.15 -15.25 -7.02
CA ALA A 333 -35.93 -15.24 -8.26
C ALA A 333 -35.98 -13.87 -8.93
N LEU A 334 -35.74 -12.78 -8.20
CA LEU A 334 -35.69 -11.41 -8.72
C LEU A 334 -34.27 -10.97 -9.13
N ALA A 335 -33.27 -11.87 -9.11
CA ALA A 335 -31.89 -11.54 -9.43
C ALA A 335 -31.71 -10.92 -10.83
N GLU A 336 -32.49 -11.37 -11.84
CA GLU A 336 -32.44 -10.78 -13.19
C GLU A 336 -32.97 -9.34 -13.19
N GLU A 337 -34.05 -9.07 -12.47
CA GLU A 337 -34.62 -7.72 -12.39
C GLU A 337 -33.67 -6.77 -11.65
N ALA A 338 -33.06 -7.24 -10.57
CA ALA A 338 -32.05 -6.49 -9.84
C ALA A 338 -30.81 -6.20 -10.69
N ALA A 339 -30.34 -7.16 -11.48
CA ALA A 339 -29.25 -6.98 -12.43
C ALA A 339 -29.59 -5.95 -13.52
N ASN A 340 -30.85 -5.91 -13.97
CA ASN A 340 -31.31 -4.89 -14.92
C ASN A 340 -31.35 -3.49 -14.30
N ILE A 341 -31.64 -3.35 -13.01
CA ILE A 341 -31.51 -2.09 -12.26
C ILE A 341 -30.05 -1.64 -12.21
N ASP A 342 -29.11 -2.55 -11.89
CA ASP A 342 -27.67 -2.24 -11.92
C ASP A 342 -27.17 -1.84 -13.31
N MET A 343 -27.80 -2.34 -14.38
CA MET A 343 -27.50 -1.93 -15.77
C MET A 343 -27.86 -0.45 -16.05
N VAL A 344 -28.84 0.12 -15.37
CA VAL A 344 -29.16 1.56 -15.50
C VAL A 344 -28.03 2.40 -14.92
N ASP A 345 -27.48 2.02 -13.78
CA ASP A 345 -26.31 2.67 -13.19
C ASP A 345 -25.10 2.58 -14.13
N LYS A 346 -24.82 1.37 -14.65
CA LYS A 346 -23.78 1.16 -15.66
C LYS A 346 -23.99 2.06 -16.89
N PHE A 347 -25.22 2.14 -17.38
CA PHE A 347 -25.55 2.98 -18.53
C PHE A 347 -25.25 4.46 -18.27
N LEU A 348 -25.70 5.01 -17.13
CA LEU A 348 -25.52 6.42 -16.80
C LEU A 348 -24.05 6.80 -16.58
N HIS A 349 -23.27 5.95 -15.93
CA HIS A 349 -21.83 6.14 -15.80
C HIS A 349 -21.13 6.23 -17.16
N ILE A 350 -21.44 5.29 -18.07
CA ILE A 350 -20.89 5.27 -19.42
C ILE A 350 -21.43 6.46 -20.23
N TYR A 351 -22.71 6.78 -20.12
CA TYR A 351 -23.35 7.90 -20.82
C TYR A 351 -22.66 9.22 -20.54
N ARG A 352 -22.30 9.47 -19.28
CA ARG A 352 -21.58 10.67 -18.86
C ARG A 352 -20.15 10.73 -19.42
N ASP A 353 -19.42 9.62 -19.37
CA ASP A 353 -17.95 9.65 -19.51
C ASP A 353 -17.43 9.13 -20.87
N PHE A 354 -18.24 8.37 -21.63
CA PHE A 354 -17.79 7.67 -22.82
C PHE A 354 -17.30 8.59 -23.94
N ALA A 355 -18.00 9.68 -24.20
CA ALA A 355 -17.58 10.64 -25.23
C ALA A 355 -16.23 11.29 -24.88
N ARG A 356 -15.99 11.59 -23.61
CA ARG A 356 -14.71 12.13 -23.12
C ARG A 356 -13.59 11.11 -23.27
N LEU A 357 -13.86 9.84 -22.95
CA LEU A 357 -12.92 8.75 -23.18
C LEU A 357 -12.57 8.62 -24.67
N LEU A 358 -13.57 8.59 -25.55
CA LEU A 358 -13.37 8.45 -26.99
C LEU A 358 -12.50 9.56 -27.59
N ARG A 359 -12.70 10.82 -27.19
CA ARG A 359 -11.89 11.97 -27.64
C ARG A 359 -10.41 11.81 -27.29
N ASN A 360 -10.10 11.11 -26.21
CA ASN A 360 -8.73 10.91 -25.75
C ASN A 360 -8.15 9.53 -26.14
N PHE A 361 -9.00 8.57 -26.47
CA PHE A 361 -8.59 7.24 -26.92
C PHE A 361 -8.34 7.21 -28.44
N VAL A 362 -9.25 7.75 -29.22
CA VAL A 362 -9.14 7.74 -30.68
C VAL A 362 -8.12 8.73 -31.21
N THR A 363 -8.07 9.95 -30.67
CA THR A 363 -7.32 11.06 -31.28
C THR A 363 -6.56 11.98 -30.30
N LEU A 364 -6.60 11.81 -29.01
CA LEU A 364 -6.08 12.74 -27.98
C LEU A 364 -6.59 14.19 -28.19
N ASN A 365 -7.85 14.35 -28.56
CA ASN A 365 -8.43 15.62 -29.00
C ASN A 365 -8.39 16.68 -27.91
N ASP A 366 -8.71 16.31 -26.66
CA ASP A 366 -8.74 17.26 -25.54
C ASP A 366 -7.33 17.78 -25.23
N PHE A 367 -6.29 16.96 -25.40
CA PHE A 367 -4.91 17.39 -25.23
C PHE A 367 -4.49 18.45 -26.25
N TYR A 368 -4.88 18.30 -27.52
CA TYR A 368 -4.52 19.20 -28.61
C TYR A 368 -5.51 20.34 -28.82
N ALA A 369 -6.58 20.42 -28.02
CA ALA A 369 -7.54 21.50 -28.10
C ALA A 369 -6.89 22.87 -27.86
N LYS A 370 -7.31 23.88 -28.62
CA LYS A 370 -6.73 25.23 -28.52
C LYS A 370 -7.24 25.99 -27.31
N ASP A 371 -8.49 25.77 -26.96
CA ASP A 371 -9.19 26.48 -25.89
C ASP A 371 -8.83 25.99 -24.49
N LYS A 372 -8.28 24.76 -24.38
CA LYS A 372 -7.89 24.16 -23.09
C LYS A 372 -8.96 24.18 -21.99
N VAL A 373 -10.25 24.22 -22.39
CA VAL A 373 -11.36 24.27 -21.44
C VAL A 373 -11.48 22.97 -20.66
N VAL A 374 -11.30 21.83 -21.34
CA VAL A 374 -11.35 20.51 -20.71
C VAL A 374 -9.96 19.86 -20.81
N PRO A 375 -9.32 19.53 -19.70
CA PRO A 375 -8.03 18.82 -19.73
C PRO A 375 -8.22 17.40 -20.26
N ALA A 376 -7.19 16.87 -20.94
CA ALA A 376 -7.18 15.48 -21.35
C ALA A 376 -7.28 14.55 -20.13
N ILE A 377 -7.84 13.35 -20.33
CA ILE A 377 -8.13 12.41 -19.24
C ILE A 377 -6.90 11.93 -18.48
N PHE A 378 -5.70 12.14 -18.99
CA PHE A 378 -4.44 11.86 -18.32
C PHE A 378 -3.79 13.09 -17.67
N GLN A 379 -4.35 14.30 -17.85
CA GLN A 379 -3.85 15.52 -17.22
C GLN A 379 -4.52 15.69 -15.84
N SER A 380 -3.74 15.47 -14.79
CA SER A 380 -4.25 15.36 -13.42
C SER A 380 -4.33 16.68 -12.66
N GLY A 381 -3.91 17.79 -13.28
CA GLY A 381 -3.92 19.08 -12.62
C GLY A 381 -2.83 20.01 -13.14
N ARG A 382 -2.37 20.93 -12.29
CA ARG A 382 -1.36 21.95 -12.61
C ARG A 382 -0.33 22.10 -11.49
N LEU A 383 0.93 22.28 -11.88
CA LEU A 383 2.03 22.52 -10.95
C LEU A 383 2.48 23.99 -11.03
N ILE A 384 2.48 24.67 -9.90
CA ILE A 384 2.96 26.05 -9.78
C ILE A 384 4.38 26.02 -9.21
N ILE A 385 5.33 26.54 -10.00
CA ILE A 385 6.73 26.59 -9.59
C ILE A 385 7.43 27.77 -10.27
N ASP A 386 8.21 28.58 -9.53
CA ASP A 386 8.97 29.73 -10.04
C ASP A 386 8.15 30.67 -10.93
N GLN A 387 6.97 31.09 -10.46
CA GLN A 387 6.07 32.01 -11.18
C GLN A 387 5.55 31.46 -12.53
N ARG A 388 5.60 30.15 -12.72
CA ARG A 388 5.05 29.45 -13.89
C ARG A 388 4.01 28.44 -13.48
N GLU A 389 3.09 28.18 -14.40
CA GLU A 389 2.09 27.14 -14.32
C GLU A 389 2.42 26.07 -15.36
N CYS A 390 2.69 24.84 -14.90
CA CYS A 390 2.84 23.67 -15.74
C CYS A 390 1.50 22.95 -15.80
N ARG A 391 0.82 23.01 -16.94
CA ARG A 391 -0.51 22.40 -17.16
C ARG A 391 -0.44 20.96 -17.64
N PHE A 392 0.71 20.53 -18.13
CA PHE A 392 0.92 19.11 -18.40
C PHE A 392 1.46 18.42 -17.14
N CYS A 393 0.54 17.98 -16.30
CA CYS A 393 0.84 17.15 -15.14
C CYS A 393 0.11 15.81 -15.27
N MET A 394 0.77 14.72 -14.90
CA MET A 394 0.20 13.37 -14.88
C MET A 394 0.52 12.67 -13.56
N LYS A 395 -0.42 11.89 -13.05
CA LYS A 395 -0.15 10.95 -11.96
C LYS A 395 0.83 9.87 -12.45
N VAL A 396 1.79 9.50 -11.60
CA VAL A 396 2.78 8.46 -11.90
C VAL A 396 2.38 7.19 -11.16
N THR A 397 2.00 6.17 -11.91
CA THR A 397 1.58 4.87 -11.35
C THR A 397 2.76 3.92 -11.13
N ASP A 398 3.83 4.03 -11.95
CA ASP A 398 5.02 3.18 -11.91
C ASP A 398 6.28 3.99 -12.21
N MET A 399 6.99 4.39 -11.16
CA MET A 399 8.21 5.20 -11.28
C MET A 399 9.34 4.44 -12.01
N ALA A 400 9.40 3.11 -11.93
CA ALA A 400 10.44 2.32 -12.61
C ALA A 400 10.26 2.38 -14.13
N LYS A 401 9.03 2.25 -14.63
CA LYS A 401 8.71 2.40 -16.05
C LYS A 401 8.95 3.82 -16.55
N HIS A 402 8.59 4.82 -15.75
CA HIS A 402 8.90 6.21 -16.06
C HIS A 402 10.41 6.46 -16.13
N ASN A 403 11.20 5.88 -15.22
CA ASN A 403 12.65 5.98 -15.24
C ASN A 403 13.27 5.41 -16.53
N ALA A 404 12.72 4.34 -17.07
CA ALA A 404 13.21 3.70 -18.28
C ALA A 404 12.86 4.50 -19.55
N SER A 405 11.70 5.15 -19.61
CA SER A 405 11.15 5.73 -20.85
C SER A 405 11.16 7.25 -20.91
N ALA A 406 11.21 7.95 -19.78
CA ALA A 406 11.06 9.41 -19.71
C ALA A 406 12.05 10.18 -20.59
N ALA A 407 13.32 9.74 -20.65
CA ALA A 407 14.36 10.39 -21.44
C ALA A 407 14.07 10.36 -22.95
N THR A 408 13.35 9.36 -23.44
CA THR A 408 12.99 9.20 -24.86
C THR A 408 11.90 10.17 -25.32
N SER A 409 11.18 10.80 -24.39
CA SER A 409 10.17 11.82 -24.67
C SER A 409 10.74 13.10 -25.30
N GLY A 410 12.04 13.38 -25.06
CA GLY A 410 12.70 14.60 -25.48
C GLY A 410 12.21 15.87 -24.76
N MET A 411 11.41 15.74 -23.70
CA MET A 411 10.89 16.84 -22.90
C MET A 411 11.70 17.05 -21.62
N PHE A 412 11.73 18.29 -21.14
CA PHE A 412 12.18 18.57 -19.77
C PHE A 412 11.06 18.18 -18.80
N LEU A 413 11.34 17.21 -17.93
CA LEU A 413 10.35 16.65 -17.00
C LEU A 413 10.84 16.80 -15.56
N ILE A 414 9.93 17.17 -14.69
CA ILE A 414 10.13 17.16 -13.25
C ILE A 414 9.16 16.17 -12.62
N TYR A 415 9.68 15.32 -11.75
CA TYR A 415 8.90 14.40 -10.93
C TYR A 415 8.81 14.98 -9.54
N CYS A 416 7.61 14.97 -8.97
CA CYS A 416 7.39 15.50 -7.64
C CYS A 416 6.65 14.47 -6.80
N ASP A 417 7.04 14.38 -5.53
CA ASP A 417 6.26 13.75 -4.48
C ASP A 417 5.34 14.82 -3.89
N CYS A 418 4.05 14.52 -3.87
CA CYS A 418 3.01 15.43 -3.41
C CYS A 418 2.35 14.88 -2.15
N THR A 419 2.18 15.75 -1.16
CA THR A 419 1.48 15.46 0.11
C THR A 419 0.46 16.54 0.39
N THR A 420 -0.64 16.18 1.03
CA THR A 420 -1.65 17.15 1.47
C THR A 420 -1.87 17.03 2.97
N LYS A 421 -2.34 18.13 3.57
CA LYS A 421 -2.69 18.16 5.00
C LYS A 421 -4.09 17.58 5.28
N THR A 422 -4.89 17.41 4.24
CA THR A 422 -6.28 16.96 4.36
C THR A 422 -6.44 15.44 4.36
N SER A 423 -5.45 14.71 3.86
CA SER A 423 -5.45 13.24 3.87
C SER A 423 -4.04 12.69 4.08
N ALA A 424 -3.93 11.41 4.45
CA ALA A 424 -2.66 10.69 4.54
C ALA A 424 -2.16 10.19 3.18
N GLU A 425 -2.86 10.50 2.09
CA GLU A 425 -2.48 10.11 0.74
C GLU A 425 -1.19 10.77 0.28
N LYS A 426 -0.41 10.02 -0.47
CA LYS A 426 0.77 10.49 -1.19
C LYS A 426 0.56 10.28 -2.67
N LEU A 427 0.89 11.29 -3.45
CA LEU A 427 0.74 11.27 -4.90
C LEU A 427 2.08 11.59 -5.55
N ASN A 428 2.45 10.79 -6.56
CA ASN A 428 3.58 11.08 -7.42
C ASN A 428 3.09 11.64 -8.74
N ILE A 429 3.66 12.76 -9.17
CA ILE A 429 3.34 13.38 -10.44
C ILE A 429 4.58 13.58 -11.31
N VAL A 430 4.36 13.64 -12.61
CA VAL A 430 5.32 14.14 -13.59
C VAL A 430 4.75 15.39 -14.25
N ALA A 431 5.51 16.47 -14.27
CA ALA A 431 5.15 17.69 -14.96
C ALA A 431 6.16 17.99 -16.08
N ALA A 432 5.68 18.48 -17.23
CA ALA A 432 6.53 18.92 -18.32
C ALA A 432 6.75 20.43 -18.25
N VAL A 433 8.01 20.83 -18.30
CA VAL A 433 8.40 22.24 -18.40
C VAL A 433 8.78 22.54 -19.85
N THR A 434 8.02 23.42 -20.49
CA THR A 434 8.14 23.70 -21.93
C THR A 434 8.62 25.10 -22.24
N VAL A 435 8.54 26.02 -21.27
CA VAL A 435 8.94 27.44 -21.35
C VAL A 435 9.63 27.94 -20.07
N GLY A 436 10.26 29.08 -20.14
CA GLY A 436 10.89 29.76 -19.00
C GLY A 436 12.34 29.32 -18.73
N ASP A 437 12.92 29.70 -17.61
CA ASP A 437 14.29 29.32 -17.20
C ASP A 437 14.24 28.05 -16.30
N ILE A 438 15.07 27.05 -16.63
CA ILE A 438 15.18 25.79 -15.91
C ILE A 438 16.34 25.77 -14.90
N GLY A 439 17.09 26.83 -14.79
CA GLY A 439 18.33 26.84 -13.98
C GLY A 439 18.13 26.52 -12.51
N ASN A 440 16.97 26.87 -11.96
CA ASN A 440 16.62 26.66 -10.56
C ASN A 440 15.73 25.43 -10.31
N LEU A 441 15.42 24.63 -11.34
CA LEU A 441 14.63 23.42 -11.18
C LEU A 441 15.54 22.26 -10.79
N ILE A 442 15.78 22.12 -9.49
CA ILE A 442 16.66 21.11 -8.90
C ILE A 442 15.90 20.20 -7.95
N VAL A 443 16.43 19.01 -7.71
CA VAL A 443 15.90 18.06 -6.72
C VAL A 443 15.89 18.70 -5.33
N GLY A 444 14.81 18.48 -4.57
CA GLY A 444 14.59 19.07 -3.25
C GLY A 444 13.87 20.43 -3.27
N LYS A 445 13.59 21.00 -4.45
CA LYS A 445 12.86 22.26 -4.56
C LYS A 445 11.37 22.03 -4.32
N ASN A 446 10.76 22.95 -3.55
CA ASN A 446 9.32 22.95 -3.25
C ASN A 446 8.52 23.63 -4.37
N ALA A 447 7.31 23.14 -4.57
CA ALA A 447 6.30 23.65 -5.49
C ALA A 447 4.90 23.40 -4.90
N VAL A 448 3.88 23.95 -5.55
CA VAL A 448 2.48 23.69 -5.19
C VAL A 448 1.79 23.04 -6.38
N TYR A 449 1.14 21.92 -6.13
CA TYR A 449 0.34 21.21 -7.13
C TYR A 449 -1.15 21.34 -6.78
N TYR A 450 -1.96 21.67 -7.77
CA TYR A 450 -3.42 21.66 -7.68
C TYR A 450 -3.95 20.55 -8.57
N ASP A 451 -4.72 19.64 -8.01
CA ASP A 451 -5.45 18.64 -8.80
C ASP A 451 -6.67 19.25 -9.52
N ASN A 452 -7.33 18.45 -10.36
CA ASN A 452 -8.51 18.93 -11.10
C ASN A 452 -9.73 19.17 -10.21
N ALA A 453 -9.76 18.65 -8.98
CA ALA A 453 -10.76 18.94 -7.97
C ALA A 453 -10.49 20.26 -7.22
N GLY A 454 -9.31 20.85 -7.43
CA GLY A 454 -8.88 22.07 -6.76
C GLY A 454 -8.19 21.85 -5.43
N THR A 455 -7.88 20.60 -5.06
CA THR A 455 -7.14 20.30 -3.83
C THR A 455 -5.69 20.76 -3.97
N GLU A 456 -5.19 21.42 -2.93
CA GLU A 456 -3.81 21.88 -2.84
C GLU A 456 -2.90 20.79 -2.24
N TRP A 457 -1.77 20.58 -2.89
CA TRP A 457 -0.75 19.62 -2.50
C TRP A 457 0.61 20.29 -2.40
N ASP A 458 1.31 20.07 -1.30
CA ASP A 458 2.72 20.42 -1.17
C ASP A 458 3.55 19.45 -2.03
N ALA A 459 4.25 19.97 -3.04
CA ALA A 459 5.02 19.18 -3.98
C ALA A 459 6.53 19.43 -3.80
N VAL A 460 7.33 18.37 -3.84
CA VAL A 460 8.80 18.44 -3.76
C VAL A 460 9.39 17.72 -4.95
N ILE A 461 10.30 18.38 -5.69
CA ILE A 461 10.99 17.76 -6.83
C ILE A 461 11.89 16.62 -6.33
N THR A 462 11.64 15.42 -6.81
CA THR A 462 12.45 14.22 -6.50
C THR A 462 13.38 13.84 -7.64
N LYS A 463 13.01 14.19 -8.88
CA LYS A 463 13.83 13.87 -10.07
C LYS A 463 13.62 14.89 -11.17
N VAL A 464 14.70 15.16 -11.92
CA VAL A 464 14.68 16.00 -13.12
C VAL A 464 15.23 15.21 -14.32
N VAL A 465 14.51 15.26 -15.44
CA VAL A 465 14.98 14.75 -16.75
C VAL A 465 15.34 15.95 -17.60
N ASP A 466 16.65 16.20 -17.71
CA ASP A 466 17.20 17.40 -18.36
C ASP A 466 17.19 17.27 -19.89
N ASN A 467 16.30 18.01 -20.56
CA ASN A 467 16.24 18.18 -22.00
C ASN A 467 16.07 19.69 -22.33
N PRO A 468 16.56 20.15 -23.47
CA PRO A 468 16.44 21.56 -23.83
C PRO A 468 14.98 21.96 -24.02
N ILE A 469 14.60 23.12 -23.46
CA ILE A 469 13.25 23.69 -23.64
C ILE A 469 13.18 24.76 -24.73
N SER A 470 14.32 25.44 -25.04
CA SER A 470 14.41 26.41 -26.12
C SER A 470 15.79 26.40 -26.77
N VAL A 471 15.86 26.88 -28.04
CA VAL A 471 17.13 27.02 -28.75
C VAL A 471 18.00 28.13 -28.11
N ALA A 472 17.36 29.21 -27.63
CA ALA A 472 18.06 30.28 -26.92
C ALA A 472 18.76 29.79 -25.64
N GLN A 473 18.10 28.91 -24.88
CA GLN A 473 18.70 28.34 -23.69
C GLN A 473 19.84 27.37 -24.00
N ALA A 474 19.74 26.64 -25.12
CA ALA A 474 20.79 25.75 -25.58
C ALA A 474 22.04 26.51 -26.00
N PHE A 475 21.91 27.76 -26.51
CA PHE A 475 23.04 28.65 -26.81
C PHE A 475 23.87 28.89 -25.54
N TRP A 476 23.25 29.14 -24.40
CA TRP A 476 23.92 29.38 -23.13
C TRP A 476 24.37 28.12 -22.38
N SER A 477 23.92 26.95 -22.80
CA SER A 477 24.17 25.69 -22.09
C SER A 477 25.63 25.30 -21.95
N PRO A 478 26.54 25.49 -22.93
CA PRO A 478 27.96 25.21 -22.77
C PRO A 478 28.60 26.09 -21.69
N TYR A 479 28.24 27.36 -21.64
CA TYR A 479 28.78 28.33 -20.68
C TYR A 479 28.28 28.05 -19.26
N ARG A 480 27.01 27.70 -19.10
CA ARG A 480 26.42 27.25 -17.81
C ARG A 480 27.10 25.98 -17.29
N ARG A 481 27.40 25.01 -18.17
CA ARG A 481 28.15 23.81 -17.80
C ARG A 481 29.57 24.12 -17.35
N MET A 482 30.25 25.02 -18.03
CA MET A 482 31.58 25.47 -17.62
C MET A 482 31.53 26.19 -16.27
N ALA A 483 30.58 27.10 -16.06
CA ALA A 483 30.40 27.80 -14.79
C ALA A 483 30.15 26.80 -13.63
N LYS A 484 29.24 25.85 -13.81
CA LYS A 484 28.99 24.77 -12.81
C LYS A 484 30.22 23.90 -12.57
N ALA A 485 30.98 23.56 -13.60
CA ALA A 485 32.21 22.79 -13.44
C ALA A 485 33.25 23.54 -12.60
N ILE A 486 33.40 24.84 -12.83
CA ILE A 486 34.28 25.73 -12.05
C ILE A 486 33.78 25.85 -10.61
N GLU A 487 32.47 26.05 -10.41
CA GLU A 487 31.85 26.11 -9.09
C GLU A 487 32.03 24.79 -8.29
N ASN A 488 31.84 23.64 -8.95
CA ASN A 488 32.08 22.32 -8.35
C ASN A 488 33.57 22.10 -8.01
N LEU A 489 34.50 22.61 -8.83
CA LEU A 489 35.94 22.57 -8.54
C LEU A 489 36.29 23.45 -7.34
N ILE A 490 35.68 24.61 -7.24
CA ILE A 490 35.90 25.55 -6.13
C ILE A 490 35.30 24.98 -4.85
N SER A 491 34.06 24.47 -4.90
CA SER A 491 33.37 23.88 -3.74
C SER A 491 34.05 22.59 -3.24
N LYS A 492 34.54 21.75 -4.18
CA LYS A 492 35.31 20.54 -3.82
C LYS A 492 36.65 20.93 -3.16
N ASN A 493 37.34 21.94 -3.69
CA ASN A 493 38.58 22.44 -3.09
C ASN A 493 38.35 23.10 -1.71
N ALA A 494 37.19 23.76 -1.51
CA ALA A 494 36.79 24.31 -0.23
C ALA A 494 36.45 23.18 0.77
N ALA A 495 35.66 22.20 0.37
CA ALA A 495 35.31 21.05 1.19
C ALA A 495 36.54 20.19 1.59
N ASP A 496 37.49 20.00 0.64
CA ASP A 496 38.74 19.29 0.93
C ASP A 496 39.64 20.08 1.91
N LYS A 497 39.61 21.43 1.85
CA LYS A 497 40.29 22.28 2.84
C LYS A 497 39.63 22.27 4.20
N ASP A 498 38.30 22.32 4.25
CA ASP A 498 37.52 22.22 5.51
C ASP A 498 37.67 20.83 6.16
N ALA A 499 37.66 19.75 5.36
CA ALA A 499 37.93 18.41 5.85
C ALA A 499 39.36 18.25 6.41
N LYS A 500 40.37 18.86 5.76
CA LYS A 500 41.74 18.88 6.29
C LYS A 500 41.88 19.73 7.55
N MET A 501 41.21 20.90 7.62
CA MET A 501 41.17 21.72 8.85
C MET A 501 40.47 21.00 9.99
N MET A 502 39.36 20.28 9.75
CA MET A 502 38.69 19.46 10.78
C MET A 502 39.54 18.27 11.21
N ALA A 503 40.23 17.60 10.30
CA ALA A 503 41.16 16.52 10.64
C ALA A 503 42.32 17.02 11.48
N ASP A 504 42.91 18.17 11.15
CA ASP A 504 43.97 18.83 11.92
C ASP A 504 43.47 19.33 13.28
N ALA A 505 42.25 19.85 13.36
CA ALA A 505 41.62 20.25 14.62
C ALA A 505 41.33 19.04 15.55
N ASN A 506 40.83 17.95 14.97
CA ASN A 506 40.58 16.70 15.73
C ASN A 506 41.91 16.07 16.18
N THR A 507 42.98 16.14 15.40
CA THR A 507 44.30 15.65 15.81
C THR A 507 44.88 16.49 16.95
N LYS A 508 44.61 17.79 16.96
CA LYS A 508 45.03 18.71 18.05
C LYS A 508 44.14 18.57 19.30
N ILE A 509 42.87 18.22 19.17
CA ILE A 509 41.98 18.01 20.33
C ILE A 509 42.24 16.66 21.00
N ASN A 510 42.62 15.64 20.24
CA ASN A 510 42.96 14.32 20.81
C ASN A 510 44.39 14.25 21.38
N ALA A 511 45.21 15.30 21.23
CA ALA A 511 46.48 15.48 21.87
C ALA A 511 46.34 16.41 23.10
N ALA A 512 45.52 16.04 24.09
CA ALA A 512 45.46 16.69 25.39
C ALA A 512 46.31 15.94 26.41
N PRO A 513 46.87 16.62 27.39
CA PRO A 513 48.22 16.38 27.89
C PRO A 513 48.25 15.38 29.05
N ALA A 514 49.19 14.46 29.00
CA ALA A 514 49.67 13.78 30.19
C ALA A 514 51.07 14.33 30.52
N ALA A 515 51.13 15.02 31.66
CA ALA A 515 52.27 15.20 32.55
C ALA A 515 53.58 15.79 31.99
N LEU A 516 53.91 16.96 32.48
CA LEU A 516 55.27 17.42 32.63
C LEU A 516 56.12 16.41 33.40
N PRO A 517 57.38 16.20 32.95
CA PRO A 517 58.52 16.42 33.83
C PRO A 517 59.72 17.11 33.16
N ALA A 518 60.37 17.90 33.95
CA ALA A 518 61.76 18.28 34.12
C ALA A 518 62.76 18.20 32.95
N ALA A 519 63.58 19.23 32.93
CA ALA A 519 64.63 19.70 32.06
C ALA A 519 65.80 18.76 31.75
N ALA A 520 66.30 19.03 30.47
CA ALA A 520 67.70 19.10 29.98
C ALA A 520 68.45 17.80 29.67
N PRO A 521 69.54 17.84 28.84
CA PRO A 521 69.89 18.71 27.70
C PRO A 521 70.37 17.91 26.45
N ASP A 522 70.56 18.64 25.35
CA ASP A 522 71.39 18.30 24.16
C ASP A 522 71.00 17.16 23.21
N GLY A 523 70.64 17.54 21.99
CA GLY A 523 70.62 16.62 20.87
C GLY A 523 69.85 17.11 19.64
N LYS A 524 70.55 17.56 18.65
CA LYS A 524 70.21 17.93 17.28
C LYS A 524 68.84 17.57 16.73
N PRO A 525 68.19 18.46 15.93
CA PRO A 525 66.95 18.17 15.19
C PRO A 525 67.20 17.12 14.12
N ALA A 526 66.36 16.06 14.10
CA ALA A 526 66.31 15.11 13.02
C ALA A 526 65.79 15.80 11.75
N ALA A 527 66.59 15.69 10.68
CA ALA A 527 66.27 16.21 9.38
C ALA A 527 64.97 15.61 8.82
N ALA A 528 64.07 16.46 8.30
CA ALA A 528 62.94 16.07 7.49
C ALA A 528 63.46 15.36 6.22
N PRO A 529 62.72 14.36 5.66
CA PRO A 529 63.15 13.67 4.45
C PRO A 529 63.27 14.67 3.30
N PRO A 530 64.28 14.53 2.42
CA PRO A 530 64.54 15.49 1.38
C PRO A 530 63.36 15.53 0.40
N PHE A 531 62.80 16.72 0.24
CA PHE A 531 61.84 17.07 -0.79
C PHE A 531 62.52 16.86 -2.15
N ASP A 532 62.01 15.89 -2.93
CA ASP A 532 62.60 15.55 -4.24
C ASP A 532 62.34 16.65 -5.27
N ILE A 533 63.22 17.64 -5.25
CA ILE A 533 63.22 18.83 -6.13
C ILE A 533 63.26 18.43 -7.61
N ALA A 534 63.82 17.24 -7.94
CA ALA A 534 63.93 16.79 -9.32
C ALA A 534 62.57 16.36 -9.90
N LYS A 535 61.66 15.73 -9.09
CA LYS A 535 60.31 15.40 -9.53
C LYS A 535 59.43 16.63 -9.70
N VAL A 536 59.59 17.61 -8.82
CA VAL A 536 58.83 18.85 -8.88
C VAL A 536 59.33 19.74 -10.03
N ALA A 537 60.64 19.80 -10.25
CA ALA A 537 61.25 20.52 -11.40
C ALA A 537 60.81 19.92 -12.74
N GLY A 538 60.68 18.59 -12.85
CA GLY A 538 60.14 17.92 -14.04
C GLY A 538 58.67 18.27 -14.35
N ILE A 539 57.83 18.36 -13.32
CA ILE A 539 56.43 18.76 -13.47
C ILE A 539 56.34 20.25 -13.87
N PHE A 540 57.11 21.12 -13.24
CA PHE A 540 57.15 22.55 -13.62
C PHE A 540 57.76 22.79 -15.01
N ALA A 541 58.75 21.98 -15.43
CA ALA A 541 59.29 22.07 -16.78
C ALA A 541 58.27 21.61 -17.83
N ALA A 542 57.53 20.51 -17.59
CA ALA A 542 56.47 20.03 -18.48
C ALA A 542 55.28 21.03 -18.55
N VAL A 543 54.89 21.61 -17.41
CA VAL A 543 53.87 22.68 -17.37
C VAL A 543 54.39 23.95 -18.02
N GLY A 544 55.67 24.32 -17.81
CA GLY A 544 56.30 25.49 -18.42
C GLY A 544 56.37 25.40 -19.95
N VAL A 545 56.69 24.21 -20.51
CA VAL A 545 56.68 23.97 -21.96
C VAL A 545 55.26 24.02 -22.52
N ALA A 546 54.28 23.41 -21.82
CA ALA A 546 52.88 23.47 -22.22
C ALA A 546 52.34 24.91 -22.17
N VAL A 547 52.64 25.65 -21.11
CA VAL A 547 52.27 27.08 -20.97
C VAL A 547 53.02 27.94 -21.98
N GLY A 548 54.29 27.63 -22.29
CA GLY A 548 55.07 28.32 -23.32
C GLY A 548 54.51 28.13 -24.72
N MET A 549 54.14 26.90 -25.11
CA MET A 549 53.48 26.62 -26.39
C MET A 549 52.07 27.25 -26.46
N ILE A 550 51.31 27.20 -25.39
CA ILE A 550 50.04 27.90 -25.31
C ILE A 550 50.25 29.41 -25.33
N GLY A 551 51.27 29.93 -24.67
CA GLY A 551 51.63 31.35 -24.66
C GLY A 551 52.01 31.87 -26.01
N THR A 552 52.81 31.12 -26.81
CA THR A 552 53.21 31.56 -28.21
C THR A 552 51.99 31.47 -29.14
N ALA A 553 51.16 30.44 -29.05
CA ALA A 553 49.92 30.37 -29.82
C ALA A 553 48.93 31.49 -29.42
N LEU A 554 48.83 31.76 -28.11
CA LEU A 554 47.96 32.82 -27.59
C LEU A 554 48.50 34.23 -27.98
N SER A 555 49.81 34.44 -27.97
CA SER A 555 50.40 35.69 -28.39
C SER A 555 50.24 35.97 -29.91
N GLY A 556 50.28 34.91 -30.73
CA GLY A 556 49.94 34.96 -32.14
C GLY A 556 48.49 35.32 -32.40
N LEU A 557 47.60 34.68 -31.67
CA LEU A 557 46.16 34.95 -31.70
C LEU A 557 45.85 36.38 -31.20
N LEU A 558 46.48 36.82 -30.11
CA LEU A 558 46.28 38.16 -29.56
C LEU A 558 46.80 39.24 -30.52
N LYS A 559 48.01 39.07 -31.13
CA LYS A 559 48.47 39.98 -32.15
C LYS A 559 47.54 40.05 -33.36
N GLY A 560 47.00 38.91 -33.81
CA GLY A 560 45.98 38.86 -34.85
C GLY A 560 44.70 39.61 -34.46
N LEU A 561 44.27 39.41 -33.21
CA LEU A 561 43.04 40.02 -32.66
C LEU A 561 43.19 41.56 -32.53
N PHE A 562 44.33 42.05 -32.08
CA PHE A 562 44.59 43.49 -31.96
C PHE A 562 44.84 44.20 -33.30
N ALA A 563 45.11 43.45 -34.38
CA ALA A 563 45.21 44.00 -35.74
C ALA A 563 43.83 44.19 -36.39
N LEU A 564 42.76 43.67 -35.79
CA LEU A 564 41.42 43.79 -36.32
C LEU A 564 40.81 45.17 -35.98
N LYS A 565 39.96 45.67 -36.85
CA LYS A 565 39.14 46.85 -36.58
C LYS A 565 38.08 46.44 -35.52
N TRP A 566 37.65 47.39 -34.70
CA TRP A 566 36.69 47.10 -33.57
C TRP A 566 35.43 46.30 -33.97
N TRP A 567 34.88 46.55 -35.16
CA TRP A 567 33.71 45.79 -35.67
C TRP A 567 34.06 44.35 -36.10
N GLN A 568 35.33 44.13 -36.55
CA GLN A 568 35.82 42.79 -36.87
C GLN A 568 36.00 41.93 -35.60
N LEU A 569 36.40 42.56 -34.50
CA LEU A 569 36.45 41.92 -33.18
C LEU A 569 35.08 41.38 -32.74
N LEU A 570 34.01 42.15 -32.98
CA LEU A 570 32.65 41.71 -32.68
C LEU A 570 32.25 40.49 -33.53
N ILE A 571 32.63 40.48 -34.82
CA ILE A 571 32.34 39.35 -35.73
C ILE A 571 33.12 38.09 -35.29
N VAL A 572 34.38 38.22 -34.94
CA VAL A 572 35.22 37.11 -34.47
C VAL A 572 34.66 36.55 -33.15
N PHE A 573 34.28 37.42 -32.21
CA PHE A 573 33.67 37.03 -30.97
C PHE A 573 32.33 36.29 -31.20
N ALA A 574 31.46 36.83 -32.04
CA ALA A 574 30.22 36.20 -32.43
C ALA A 574 30.44 34.84 -33.15
N GLY A 575 31.50 34.77 -33.99
CA GLY A 575 31.90 33.53 -34.66
C GLY A 575 32.35 32.42 -33.67
N ILE A 576 33.18 32.80 -32.70
CA ILE A 576 33.61 31.87 -31.63
C ILE A 576 32.43 31.43 -30.80
N MET A 577 31.56 32.36 -30.40
CA MET A 577 30.34 32.03 -29.66
C MET A 577 29.43 31.04 -30.44
N LEU A 578 29.26 31.28 -31.75
CA LEU A 578 28.49 30.40 -32.61
C LEU A 578 29.15 29.01 -32.79
N LEU A 579 30.48 28.97 -32.88
CA LEU A 579 31.22 27.70 -33.03
C LEU A 579 31.10 26.84 -31.77
N ILE A 580 31.08 27.45 -30.58
CA ILE A 580 30.90 26.75 -29.31
C ILE A 580 29.44 26.37 -29.11
N SER A 581 28.50 27.27 -29.37
CA SER A 581 27.07 27.09 -29.08
C SER A 581 26.30 26.48 -30.25
N GLY A 582 26.76 26.57 -31.46
CA GLY A 582 26.09 26.10 -32.68
C GLY A 582 25.67 24.63 -32.63
N PRO A 583 26.57 23.69 -32.31
CA PRO A 583 26.20 22.28 -32.16
C PRO A 583 25.12 22.08 -31.13
N ALA A 584 25.17 22.76 -29.97
CA ALA A 584 24.18 22.69 -28.94
C ALA A 584 22.81 23.22 -29.41
N MET A 585 22.79 24.31 -30.16
CA MET A 585 21.57 24.90 -30.74
C MET A 585 20.91 23.96 -31.76
N VAL A 586 21.71 23.34 -32.65
CA VAL A 586 21.21 22.40 -33.67
C VAL A 586 20.61 21.16 -32.97
N MET A 587 21.33 20.59 -32.02
CA MET A 587 20.85 19.45 -31.24
C MET A 587 19.57 19.78 -30.47
N ALA A 588 19.50 20.95 -29.87
CA ALA A 588 18.30 21.40 -29.18
C ALA A 588 17.11 21.55 -30.14
N TRP A 589 17.34 22.18 -31.28
CA TRP A 589 16.29 22.35 -32.31
C TRP A 589 15.75 20.99 -32.80
N LEU A 590 16.64 20.03 -33.06
CA LEU A 590 16.25 18.65 -33.43
C LEU A 590 15.44 17.96 -32.32
N LYS A 591 15.88 18.08 -31.04
CA LYS A 591 15.16 17.51 -29.91
C LYS A 591 13.80 18.17 -29.71
N LEU A 592 13.70 19.51 -29.81
CA LEU A 592 12.44 20.23 -29.68
C LEU A 592 11.40 19.81 -30.73
N ARG A 593 11.83 19.49 -31.95
CA ARG A 593 10.94 18.97 -33.02
C ARG A 593 10.53 17.51 -32.83
N ARG A 594 11.25 16.75 -31.99
CA ARG A 594 11.00 15.34 -31.72
C ARG A 594 10.30 15.08 -30.39
N ARG A 595 9.93 16.13 -29.65
CA ARG A 595 9.20 15.99 -28.38
C ARG A 595 7.94 15.17 -28.60
N ASN A 596 7.72 14.17 -27.70
CA ASN A 596 6.64 13.20 -27.80
C ASN A 596 6.17 12.79 -26.40
N ILE A 597 4.86 12.81 -26.16
CA ILE A 597 4.29 12.38 -24.86
C ILE A 597 4.05 10.86 -24.80
N ALA A 598 4.02 10.16 -25.94
CA ALA A 598 3.74 8.73 -25.97
C ALA A 598 4.61 7.89 -25.02
N PRO A 599 5.92 8.13 -24.85
CA PRO A 599 6.73 7.39 -23.89
C PRO A 599 6.28 7.56 -22.43
N ILE A 600 5.73 8.72 -22.08
CA ILE A 600 5.24 9.01 -20.72
C ILE A 600 3.90 8.32 -20.50
N LEU A 601 3.00 8.37 -21.47
CA LEU A 601 1.74 7.63 -21.45
C LEU A 601 1.98 6.12 -21.36
N ASN A 602 2.92 5.59 -22.16
CA ASN A 602 3.26 4.17 -22.13
C ASN A 602 3.83 3.74 -20.77
N ALA A 603 4.57 4.63 -20.09
CA ALA A 603 5.06 4.37 -18.74
C ALA A 603 3.91 4.21 -17.72
N ASN A 604 2.78 4.88 -17.94
CA ASN A 604 1.55 4.74 -17.16
C ASN A 604 0.63 3.60 -17.66
N GLY A 605 1.14 2.70 -18.49
CA GLY A 605 0.38 1.51 -18.93
C GLY A 605 -0.50 1.70 -20.17
N TRP A 606 -0.42 2.86 -20.84
CA TRP A 606 -1.05 3.04 -22.14
C TRP A 606 -0.32 2.25 -23.22
N ALA A 607 -1.00 1.95 -24.31
CA ALA A 607 -0.39 1.51 -25.56
C ALA A 607 -0.68 2.55 -26.65
N VAL A 608 0.24 3.53 -26.78
CA VAL A 608 0.10 4.61 -27.76
C VAL A 608 0.70 4.18 -29.09
N ASN A 609 -0.14 4.16 -30.13
CA ASN A 609 0.20 3.67 -31.48
C ASN A 609 0.75 4.77 -32.39
N ALA A 610 0.65 6.04 -32.00
CA ALA A 610 1.05 7.19 -32.81
C ALA A 610 2.06 8.07 -32.09
N ALA A 611 2.89 8.79 -32.85
CA ALA A 611 3.77 9.80 -32.30
C ALA A 611 2.97 11.03 -31.88
N SER A 612 2.78 11.21 -30.57
CA SER A 612 2.04 12.35 -29.99
C SER A 612 2.99 13.52 -29.79
N LYS A 613 3.29 14.23 -30.88
CA LYS A 613 4.31 15.29 -30.92
C LYS A 613 3.84 16.59 -30.26
N ILE A 614 4.77 17.28 -29.57
CA ILE A 614 4.58 18.61 -29.01
C ILE A 614 5.40 19.60 -29.87
N SER A 615 4.72 20.39 -30.69
CA SER A 615 5.34 21.48 -31.43
C SER A 615 5.80 22.59 -30.48
N ILE A 616 6.71 23.46 -30.92
CA ILE A 616 7.20 24.58 -30.09
C ILE A 616 6.04 25.51 -29.70
N PRO A 617 5.17 25.99 -30.63
CA PRO A 617 4.05 26.84 -30.25
C PRO A 617 3.03 26.15 -29.33
N PHE A 618 2.79 24.85 -29.52
CA PHE A 618 1.90 24.10 -28.65
C PHE A 618 2.51 23.93 -27.24
N GLY A 619 3.82 23.72 -27.15
CA GLY A 619 4.53 23.67 -25.88
C GLY A 619 4.39 24.96 -25.04
N GLU A 620 4.23 26.12 -25.67
CA GLU A 620 4.01 27.39 -24.98
C GLU A 620 2.64 27.47 -24.27
N THR A 621 1.70 26.59 -24.62
CA THR A 621 0.37 26.53 -24.02
C THR A 621 0.26 25.51 -22.89
N LEU A 622 1.30 24.69 -22.66
CA LEU A 622 1.38 23.65 -21.64
C LEU A 622 2.09 24.12 -20.37
#